data_75fdd565fa8395fbc185ca42c883ffb6
#
_entry.id   75fdd565fa8395fbc185ca42c883ffb6
#
_cell.length_a   1.000
_cell.length_b   1.000
_cell.length_c   1.000
_cell.angle_alpha   90.00
_cell.angle_beta   90.00
_cell.angle_gamma   90.00
#
_symmetry.space_group_name_H-M   'P 1'
#
loop_
_entity.id
_entity.type
_entity.pdbx_description
1 polymer ?
#
loop_
_entity_poly.entity_id
_entity_poly.type
_entity_poly.pdbx_seq_one_letter_code
_entity_poly.pdbx_strand_id
1 'polypeptide(L)'
;MFNNINDNHAGSGQYIIFDCEFAVDRPLYERYRRADPDPAPCRWPMKRVMSASVMAVSVSGGQLTVTAFKSFSSKDEDRLLLPFFAFLAERPNHKLVTWGGVFTDVHVLRLAAMEYGLKLPAQLRISDRSRHVHLDLCIALKGGSGDFCHLSEVAARLNLPCKIAGLASHVARWASYGDFRSIEHVSEADVVTTAMLLASYLDVQGELLSAKAAQLAIINFVRPLRGKARYAAILGNVADRLRREILRELHTWMARVA
;
A
#
# COMPACT_ATOMS: atom_id res chain seq x y z
N MET A 1 -30.62 -27.31 19.93
CA MET A 1 -30.88 -26.73 18.59
C MET A 1 -29.68 -25.88 18.23
N PHE A 2 -28.72 -26.46 17.54
CA PHE A 2 -27.57 -25.71 16.99
C PHE A 2 -27.95 -25.36 15.57
N ASN A 3 -28.26 -24.09 15.32
CA ASN A 3 -28.51 -23.58 13.99
C ASN A 3 -27.25 -23.73 13.14
N ASN A 4 -27.39 -24.33 11.98
CA ASN A 4 -26.43 -24.38 10.91
C ASN A 4 -25.96 -22.96 10.55
N ILE A 5 -24.75 -22.60 10.97
CA ILE A 5 -24.01 -21.47 10.42
C ILE A 5 -23.27 -21.99 9.18
N ASN A 6 -24.03 -22.23 8.13
CA ASN A 6 -23.52 -22.40 6.77
C ASN A 6 -23.82 -21.12 5.98
N ASP A 7 -23.25 -20.00 6.39
CA ASP A 7 -23.10 -18.84 5.52
C ASP A 7 -21.66 -18.83 5.00
N ASN A 8 -21.45 -19.56 3.90
CA ASN A 8 -20.29 -19.44 3.02
C ASN A 8 -20.28 -18.05 2.36
N HIS A 9 -20.11 -16.99 3.13
CA HIS A 9 -19.76 -15.67 2.63
C HIS A 9 -18.22 -15.56 2.55
N ALA A 10 -17.61 -16.42 1.74
CA ALA A 10 -16.27 -16.14 1.26
C ALA A 10 -16.37 -14.86 0.43
N GLY A 11 -15.91 -13.74 0.99
CA GLY A 11 -15.99 -12.43 0.39
C GLY A 11 -15.39 -12.44 -1.01
N SER A 12 -15.98 -11.65 -1.92
CA SER A 12 -15.37 -11.36 -3.20
C SER A 12 -15.02 -9.87 -3.23
N GLY A 13 -13.78 -9.55 -3.55
CA GLY A 13 -13.31 -8.16 -3.57
C GLY A 13 -12.15 -7.95 -4.53
N GLN A 14 -12.07 -6.75 -5.07
CA GLN A 14 -10.94 -6.32 -5.89
C GLN A 14 -10.31 -5.10 -5.23
N TYR A 15 -9.00 -5.12 -5.04
CA TYR A 15 -8.29 -4.09 -4.30
C TYR A 15 -7.06 -3.64 -5.08
N ILE A 16 -6.71 -2.35 -4.95
CA ILE A 16 -5.43 -1.79 -5.37
C ILE A 16 -4.78 -1.20 -4.13
N ILE A 17 -3.72 -1.82 -3.68
CA ILE A 17 -2.85 -1.29 -2.64
C ILE A 17 -1.87 -0.34 -3.30
N PHE A 18 -1.71 0.88 -2.78
CA PHE A 18 -0.70 1.80 -3.28
C PHE A 18 -0.03 2.57 -2.16
N ASP A 19 1.17 3.04 -2.46
CA ASP A 19 1.98 3.92 -1.63
C ASP A 19 2.77 4.87 -2.51
N CYS A 20 2.99 6.10 -2.03
CA CYS A 20 3.77 7.11 -2.73
C CYS A 20 4.93 7.62 -1.88
N GLU A 21 6.06 7.89 -2.54
CA GLU A 21 7.19 8.56 -1.93
C GLU A 21 7.31 9.99 -2.44
N PHE A 22 7.67 10.90 -1.53
CA PHE A 22 7.64 12.34 -1.77
C PHE A 22 8.97 13.01 -1.47
N ALA A 23 9.27 14.04 -2.22
CA ALA A 23 10.29 15.03 -1.84
C ALA A 23 9.66 16.44 -1.73
N VAL A 24 10.22 17.27 -0.88
CA VAL A 24 9.82 18.69 -0.80
C VAL A 24 10.36 19.41 -2.03
N ASP A 25 9.49 20.10 -2.76
CA ASP A 25 9.87 21.05 -3.80
C ASP A 25 10.38 22.34 -3.15
N ARG A 26 11.70 22.40 -2.94
CA ARG A 26 12.34 23.55 -2.28
C ARG A 26 12.11 24.88 -3.04
N PRO A 27 12.26 24.97 -4.38
CA PRO A 27 11.94 26.17 -5.14
C PRO A 27 10.50 26.65 -4.93
N LEU A 28 9.53 25.72 -4.93
CA LEU A 28 8.12 26.03 -4.65
C LEU A 28 7.95 26.58 -3.23
N TYR A 29 8.53 25.91 -2.23
CA TYR A 29 8.43 26.32 -0.84
C TYR A 29 9.08 27.70 -0.60
N GLU A 30 10.23 27.98 -1.19
CA GLU A 30 10.88 29.31 -1.10
C GLU A 30 10.06 30.41 -1.81
N ARG A 31 9.40 30.10 -2.93
CA ARG A 31 8.48 31.02 -3.59
C ARG A 31 7.28 31.35 -2.69
N TYR A 32 6.68 30.33 -2.07
CA TYR A 32 5.60 30.48 -1.11
C TYR A 32 6.03 31.38 0.06
N ARG A 33 7.17 31.09 0.69
CA ARG A 33 7.68 31.88 1.82
C ARG A 33 7.93 33.35 1.50
N ARG A 34 8.27 33.66 0.24
CA ARG A 34 8.44 35.07 -0.18
C ARG A 34 7.11 35.78 -0.48
N ALA A 35 6.12 35.03 -0.86
CA ALA A 35 4.81 35.60 -1.23
C ALA A 35 3.86 35.77 -0.03
N ASP A 36 4.04 34.97 1.02
CA ASP A 36 3.20 34.99 2.21
C ASP A 36 3.96 35.72 3.35
N PRO A 37 3.41 36.80 3.94
CA PRO A 37 4.06 37.52 5.03
C PRO A 37 4.13 36.74 6.35
N ASP A 38 3.29 35.69 6.52
CA ASP A 38 3.30 34.78 7.68
C ASP A 38 3.26 33.32 7.21
N PRO A 39 4.36 32.82 6.63
CA PRO A 39 4.37 31.54 5.97
C PRO A 39 4.27 30.39 6.98
N ALA A 40 3.31 29.49 6.75
CA ALA A 40 3.21 28.25 7.53
C ALA A 40 4.41 27.33 7.31
N PRO A 41 4.70 26.41 8.26
CA PRO A 41 5.69 25.34 8.08
C PRO A 41 5.44 24.52 6.82
N CYS A 42 6.50 23.93 6.27
CA CYS A 42 6.40 23.08 5.10
C CYS A 42 5.42 21.91 5.33
N ARG A 43 4.39 21.83 4.52
CA ARG A 43 3.32 20.81 4.59
C ARG A 43 3.20 20.07 3.26
N TRP A 44 2.23 19.15 3.19
CA TRP A 44 1.97 18.31 2.01
C TRP A 44 1.82 19.07 0.67
N PRO A 45 1.26 20.31 0.58
CA PRO A 45 1.18 21.02 -0.70
C PRO A 45 2.55 21.35 -1.33
N MET A 46 3.61 21.34 -0.53
CA MET A 46 4.98 21.58 -1.00
C MET A 46 5.71 20.30 -1.40
N LYS A 47 5.03 19.17 -1.45
CA LYS A 47 5.61 17.88 -1.80
C LYS A 47 5.35 17.56 -3.27
N ARG A 48 6.32 16.90 -3.92
CA ARG A 48 6.22 16.28 -5.24
C ARG A 48 6.27 14.77 -5.10
N VAL A 49 5.49 14.06 -5.91
CA VAL A 49 5.56 12.61 -6.01
C VAL A 49 6.84 12.21 -6.74
N MET A 50 7.68 11.40 -6.11
CA MET A 50 8.92 10.88 -6.69
C MET A 50 8.78 9.44 -7.16
N SER A 51 7.89 8.68 -6.51
CA SER A 51 7.53 7.30 -6.87
C SER A 51 6.12 7.01 -6.41
N ALA A 52 5.41 6.17 -7.17
CA ALA A 52 4.16 5.55 -6.80
C ALA A 52 4.25 4.05 -7.13
N SER A 53 4.00 3.18 -6.15
CA SER A 53 3.95 1.74 -6.36
C SER A 53 2.54 1.22 -6.12
N VAL A 54 2.15 0.20 -6.88
CA VAL A 54 0.79 -0.37 -6.83
C VAL A 54 0.83 -1.90 -6.88
N MET A 55 -0.06 -2.53 -6.12
CA MET A 55 -0.37 -3.94 -6.21
C MET A 55 -1.88 -4.13 -6.37
N ALA A 56 -2.29 -4.78 -7.45
CA ALA A 56 -3.69 -5.18 -7.63
C ALA A 56 -3.87 -6.61 -7.15
N VAL A 57 -4.93 -6.84 -6.36
CA VAL A 57 -5.28 -8.16 -5.84
C VAL A 57 -6.77 -8.41 -6.01
N SER A 58 -7.14 -9.68 -6.17
CA SER A 58 -8.52 -10.15 -6.10
C SER A 58 -8.67 -11.15 -4.96
N VAL A 59 -9.83 -11.12 -4.30
CA VAL A 59 -10.26 -12.11 -3.30
C VAL A 59 -11.46 -12.84 -3.87
N SER A 60 -11.40 -14.15 -3.87
CA SER A 60 -12.51 -15.02 -4.31
C SER A 60 -12.40 -16.38 -3.62
N GLY A 61 -13.52 -16.92 -3.14
CA GLY A 61 -13.54 -18.21 -2.44
C GLY A 61 -12.61 -18.26 -1.22
N GLY A 62 -12.40 -17.12 -0.53
CA GLY A 62 -11.50 -17.01 0.62
C GLY A 62 -10.01 -17.06 0.28
N GLN A 63 -9.65 -16.92 -1.00
CA GLN A 63 -8.26 -16.89 -1.46
C GLN A 63 -7.90 -15.53 -2.07
N LEU A 64 -6.69 -15.05 -1.78
CA LEU A 64 -6.14 -13.84 -2.37
C LEU A 64 -5.20 -14.19 -3.51
N THR A 65 -5.41 -13.55 -4.66
CA THR A 65 -4.56 -13.66 -5.85
C THR A 65 -4.03 -12.28 -6.22
N VAL A 66 -2.72 -12.16 -6.40
CA VAL A 66 -2.09 -10.94 -6.93
C VAL A 66 -2.20 -10.95 -8.45
N THR A 67 -2.76 -9.89 -9.04
CA THR A 67 -2.99 -9.77 -10.48
C THR A 67 -2.02 -8.83 -11.17
N ALA A 68 -1.45 -7.86 -10.42
CA ALA A 68 -0.42 -6.96 -10.95
C ALA A 68 0.42 -6.36 -9.81
N PHE A 69 1.69 -6.04 -10.12
CA PHE A 69 2.58 -5.25 -9.27
C PHE A 69 3.44 -4.35 -10.15
N LYS A 70 3.31 -3.04 -10.00
CA LYS A 70 4.00 -2.03 -10.81
C LYS A 70 4.50 -0.88 -9.96
N SER A 71 5.56 -0.23 -10.45
CA SER A 71 6.11 0.99 -9.87
C SER A 71 6.30 2.02 -10.97
N PHE A 72 6.13 3.27 -10.61
CA PHE A 72 6.26 4.43 -11.46
C PHE A 72 7.15 5.43 -10.74
N SER A 73 8.20 5.90 -11.39
CA SER A 73 9.07 6.94 -10.86
C SER A 73 9.60 7.84 -11.95
N SER A 74 9.81 9.10 -11.64
CA SER A 74 10.39 10.08 -12.56
C SER A 74 10.82 11.31 -11.77
N LYS A 75 11.81 12.06 -12.31
CA LYS A 75 12.09 13.41 -11.86
C LYS A 75 10.98 14.39 -12.23
N ASP A 76 10.25 14.10 -13.32
CA ASP A 76 9.14 14.88 -13.83
C ASP A 76 7.84 14.21 -13.33
N GLU A 77 7.17 14.86 -12.40
CA GLU A 77 6.02 14.32 -11.67
C GLU A 77 4.86 13.95 -12.62
N ASP A 78 4.57 14.77 -13.63
CA ASP A 78 3.53 14.52 -14.63
C ASP A 78 3.76 13.22 -15.40
N ARG A 79 5.04 12.92 -15.77
CA ARG A 79 5.41 11.69 -16.45
C ARG A 79 5.24 10.43 -15.62
N LEU A 80 5.34 10.56 -14.29
CA LEU A 80 5.04 9.49 -13.35
C LEU A 80 3.52 9.32 -13.18
N LEU A 81 2.79 10.43 -13.01
CA LEU A 81 1.37 10.41 -12.70
C LEU A 81 0.51 9.89 -13.85
N LEU A 82 0.85 10.18 -15.10
CA LEU A 82 0.11 9.71 -16.27
C LEU A 82 -0.06 8.19 -16.30
N PRO A 83 1.00 7.36 -16.30
CA PRO A 83 0.85 5.90 -16.30
C PRO A 83 0.29 5.34 -14.99
N PHE A 84 0.54 6.00 -13.84
CA PHE A 84 -0.05 5.63 -12.57
C PHE A 84 -1.58 5.82 -12.59
N PHE A 85 -2.07 6.98 -13.03
CA PHE A 85 -3.51 7.24 -13.15
C PHE A 85 -4.18 6.35 -14.21
N ALA A 86 -3.49 6.05 -15.32
CA ALA A 86 -3.97 5.10 -16.31
C ALA A 86 -4.17 3.70 -15.70
N PHE A 87 -3.20 3.23 -14.89
CA PHE A 87 -3.31 1.95 -14.19
C PHE A 87 -4.55 1.88 -13.28
N LEU A 88 -4.85 2.96 -12.54
CA LEU A 88 -6.05 3.05 -11.70
C LEU A 88 -7.33 3.12 -12.54
N ALA A 89 -7.33 3.93 -13.62
CA ALA A 89 -8.49 4.13 -14.49
C ALA A 89 -8.92 2.83 -15.22
N GLU A 90 -7.97 1.96 -15.56
CA GLU A 90 -8.24 0.62 -16.13
C GLU A 90 -8.96 -0.31 -15.14
N ARG A 91 -9.01 0.04 -13.84
CA ARG A 91 -9.55 -0.79 -12.75
C ARG A 91 -10.56 -0.02 -11.89
N PRO A 92 -11.62 0.57 -12.50
CA PRO A 92 -12.49 1.55 -11.82
C PRO A 92 -13.26 0.96 -10.64
N ASN A 93 -13.46 -0.36 -10.61
CA ASN A 93 -14.21 -1.06 -9.57
C ASN A 93 -13.33 -1.58 -8.43
N HIS A 94 -12.00 -1.44 -8.52
CA HIS A 94 -11.11 -1.84 -7.43
C HIS A 94 -11.18 -0.82 -6.28
N LYS A 95 -11.31 -1.30 -5.05
CA LYS A 95 -11.20 -0.47 -3.86
C LYS A 95 -9.72 -0.13 -3.62
N LEU A 96 -9.42 1.16 -3.44
CA LEU A 96 -8.07 1.55 -3.02
C LEU A 96 -7.79 1.11 -1.59
N VAL A 97 -6.54 0.74 -1.33
CA VAL A 97 -6.06 0.41 0.02
C VAL A 97 -4.76 1.18 0.27
N THR A 98 -4.70 1.86 1.41
CA THR A 98 -3.51 2.60 1.85
C THR A 98 -3.26 2.42 3.34
N TRP A 99 -2.11 2.86 3.79
CA TRP A 99 -1.82 3.13 5.18
C TRP A 99 -1.66 4.64 5.41
N GLY A 100 -2.68 5.30 5.95
CA GLY A 100 -2.66 6.75 6.19
C GLY A 100 -2.68 7.63 4.92
N GLY A 101 -2.91 7.04 3.74
CA GLY A 101 -2.86 7.74 2.46
C GLY A 101 -3.91 8.83 2.30
N VAL A 102 -5.01 8.76 3.05
CA VAL A 102 -6.02 9.83 3.09
C VAL A 102 -5.48 11.12 3.71
N PHE A 103 -4.41 11.07 4.51
CA PHE A 103 -3.83 12.26 5.15
C PHE A 103 -2.75 12.95 4.31
N THR A 104 -2.13 12.24 3.37
CA THR A 104 -1.05 12.80 2.55
C THR A 104 -1.19 12.43 1.08
N ASP A 105 -1.12 11.13 0.74
CA ASP A 105 -0.97 10.65 -0.65
C ASP A 105 -2.09 11.16 -1.54
N VAL A 106 -3.34 10.97 -1.11
CA VAL A 106 -4.51 11.37 -1.89
C VAL A 106 -4.55 12.89 -2.09
N HIS A 107 -4.13 13.67 -1.09
CA HIS A 107 -4.12 15.12 -1.20
C HIS A 107 -3.04 15.61 -2.18
N VAL A 108 -1.84 15.06 -2.10
CA VAL A 108 -0.75 15.40 -3.02
C VAL A 108 -1.12 15.01 -4.44
N LEU A 109 -1.65 13.78 -4.66
CA LEU A 109 -2.08 13.31 -5.98
C LEU A 109 -3.18 14.18 -6.61
N ARG A 110 -4.16 14.62 -5.81
CA ARG A 110 -5.22 15.53 -6.28
C ARG A 110 -4.67 16.90 -6.65
N LEU A 111 -3.80 17.47 -5.83
CA LEU A 111 -3.18 18.76 -6.10
C LEU A 111 -2.30 18.71 -7.35
N ALA A 112 -1.50 17.67 -7.51
CA ALA A 112 -0.68 17.45 -8.69
C ALA A 112 -1.56 17.29 -9.96
N ALA A 113 -2.68 16.56 -9.86
CA ALA A 113 -3.64 16.47 -10.97
C ALA A 113 -4.19 17.82 -11.38
N MET A 114 -4.50 18.71 -10.41
CA MET A 114 -4.94 20.07 -10.70
C MET A 114 -3.84 20.89 -11.37
N GLU A 115 -2.61 20.79 -10.89
CA GLU A 115 -1.45 21.53 -11.42
C GLU A 115 -1.15 21.14 -12.88
N TYR A 116 -1.21 19.85 -13.20
CA TYR A 116 -0.89 19.34 -14.54
C TYR A 116 -2.11 19.17 -15.45
N GLY A 117 -3.32 19.53 -15.00
CA GLY A 117 -4.56 19.37 -15.79
C GLY A 117 -4.92 17.90 -16.06
N LEU A 118 -4.49 16.96 -15.20
CA LEU A 118 -4.74 15.54 -15.36
C LEU A 118 -6.15 15.16 -14.86
N LYS A 119 -6.78 14.19 -15.53
CA LYS A 119 -8.05 13.62 -15.07
C LYS A 119 -7.82 12.61 -13.96
N LEU A 120 -8.45 12.84 -12.82
CA LEU A 120 -8.40 11.89 -11.70
C LEU A 120 -9.13 10.59 -12.05
N PRO A 121 -8.54 9.41 -11.78
CA PRO A 121 -9.26 8.15 -11.81
C PRO A 121 -10.40 8.14 -10.77
N ALA A 122 -11.41 7.30 -11.00
CA ALA A 122 -12.64 7.32 -10.20
C ALA A 122 -12.39 7.20 -8.70
N GLN A 123 -11.43 6.37 -8.31
CA GLN A 123 -11.08 6.09 -6.92
C GLN A 123 -10.48 7.29 -6.17
N LEU A 124 -9.86 8.24 -6.88
CA LEU A 124 -9.24 9.43 -6.30
C LEU A 124 -10.16 10.66 -6.31
N ARG A 125 -11.35 10.57 -6.94
CA ARG A 125 -12.30 11.69 -6.99
C ARG A 125 -12.89 11.94 -5.62
N ILE A 126 -13.23 13.20 -5.36
CA ILE A 126 -14.02 13.58 -4.18
C ILE A 126 -15.47 13.22 -4.49
N SER A 127 -16.07 12.33 -3.72
CA SER A 127 -17.48 11.97 -3.80
C SER A 127 -17.98 11.55 -2.42
N ASP A 128 -19.28 11.66 -2.19
CA ASP A 128 -19.93 11.18 -0.97
C ASP A 128 -19.80 9.65 -0.79
N ARG A 129 -19.46 8.95 -1.89
CA ARG A 129 -19.20 7.50 -1.93
C ARG A 129 -17.73 7.15 -1.70
N SER A 130 -16.86 8.12 -1.39
CA SER A 130 -15.39 7.88 -1.24
C SER A 130 -15.05 6.82 -0.19
N ARG A 131 -15.84 6.68 0.86
CA ARG A 131 -15.66 5.65 1.90
C ARG A 131 -15.82 4.22 1.37
N HIS A 132 -16.57 4.02 0.28
CA HIS A 132 -16.77 2.70 -0.33
C HIS A 132 -15.68 2.31 -1.33
N VAL A 133 -14.94 3.29 -1.85
CA VAL A 133 -13.91 3.06 -2.87
C VAL A 133 -12.49 3.13 -2.30
N HIS A 134 -12.33 3.52 -1.02
CA HIS A 134 -11.04 3.64 -0.37
C HIS A 134 -11.08 3.06 1.06
N LEU A 135 -10.24 2.08 1.34
CA LEU A 135 -9.96 1.50 2.65
C LEU A 135 -8.60 2.00 3.12
N ASP A 136 -8.59 2.97 4.01
CA ASP A 136 -7.38 3.36 4.73
C ASP A 136 -7.24 2.48 5.98
N LEU A 137 -6.28 1.57 5.97
CA LEU A 137 -6.09 0.59 7.04
C LEU A 137 -5.69 1.26 8.38
N CYS A 138 -4.99 2.39 8.34
CA CYS A 138 -4.70 3.15 9.56
C CYS A 138 -5.99 3.66 10.20
N ILE A 139 -6.90 4.22 9.41
CA ILE A 139 -8.20 4.70 9.92
C ILE A 139 -9.06 3.51 10.38
N ALA A 140 -9.12 2.44 9.59
CA ALA A 140 -9.91 1.26 9.92
C ALA A 140 -9.50 0.62 11.27
N LEU A 141 -8.19 0.58 11.56
CA LEU A 141 -7.67 -0.01 12.79
C LEU A 141 -7.73 0.94 14.00
N LYS A 142 -7.45 2.24 13.81
CA LYS A 142 -7.51 3.19 14.93
C LYS A 142 -8.93 3.57 15.34
N GLY A 143 -9.90 3.46 14.46
CA GLY A 143 -11.27 3.89 14.69
C GLY A 143 -11.35 5.36 15.08
N GLY A 144 -12.01 5.68 16.19
CA GLY A 144 -12.15 7.03 16.73
C GLY A 144 -10.99 7.51 17.61
N SER A 145 -9.92 6.71 17.79
CA SER A 145 -8.74 7.14 18.55
C SER A 145 -8.09 8.37 17.93
N GLY A 146 -7.66 9.33 18.77
CA GLY A 146 -6.87 10.49 18.36
C GLY A 146 -5.43 10.13 17.97
N ASP A 147 -4.92 9.00 18.46
CA ASP A 147 -3.54 8.58 18.26
C ASP A 147 -3.31 8.09 16.82
N PHE A 148 -2.23 8.58 16.24
CA PHE A 148 -1.75 8.12 14.95
C PHE A 148 -0.60 7.12 15.16
N CYS A 149 -0.74 5.90 14.63
CA CYS A 149 0.32 4.90 14.68
C CYS A 149 1.04 4.76 13.34
N HIS A 150 2.32 4.39 13.38
CA HIS A 150 3.09 4.09 12.19
C HIS A 150 2.82 2.67 11.69
N LEU A 151 2.90 2.47 10.36
CA LEU A 151 2.80 1.13 9.76
C LEU A 151 3.76 0.13 10.41
N SER A 152 4.97 0.59 10.78
CA SER A 152 5.99 -0.24 11.43
C SER A 152 5.59 -0.75 12.81
N GLU A 153 4.77 -0.03 13.57
CA GLU A 153 4.30 -0.46 14.89
C GLU A 153 3.31 -1.63 14.73
N VAL A 154 2.37 -1.49 13.80
CA VAL A 154 1.40 -2.55 13.50
C VAL A 154 2.09 -3.76 12.85
N ALA A 155 3.00 -3.51 11.92
CA ALA A 155 3.80 -4.56 11.30
C ALA A 155 4.62 -5.34 12.32
N ALA A 156 5.27 -4.67 13.29
CA ALA A 156 6.03 -5.30 14.36
C ALA A 156 5.12 -6.22 15.21
N ARG A 157 3.93 -5.75 15.60
CA ARG A 157 2.96 -6.55 16.38
C ARG A 157 2.50 -7.80 15.63
N LEU A 158 2.33 -7.70 14.30
CA LEU A 158 1.87 -8.80 13.46
C LEU A 158 3.02 -9.63 12.84
N ASN A 159 4.29 -9.33 13.22
CA ASN A 159 5.48 -9.96 12.67
C ASN A 159 5.55 -9.88 11.14
N LEU A 160 5.13 -8.73 10.57
CA LEU A 160 5.24 -8.43 9.15
C LEU A 160 6.57 -7.71 8.84
N PRO A 161 7.16 -7.93 7.64
CA PRO A 161 8.33 -7.17 7.22
C PRO A 161 7.95 -5.70 7.01
N CYS A 162 8.76 -4.76 7.53
CA CYS A 162 8.53 -3.33 7.33
C CYS A 162 9.85 -2.59 7.20
N LYS A 163 9.85 -1.50 6.41
CA LYS A 163 11.03 -0.65 6.13
C LYS A 163 12.24 -1.43 5.61
N ILE A 164 11.98 -2.49 4.85
CA ILE A 164 12.99 -3.45 4.36
C ILE A 164 13.81 -2.95 3.16
N ALA A 165 13.41 -1.84 2.53
CA ALA A 165 14.11 -1.25 1.39
C ALA A 165 14.80 0.10 1.72
N GLY A 166 14.41 0.75 2.81
CA GLY A 166 14.95 2.04 3.22
C GLY A 166 13.92 2.88 3.96
N LEU A 167 14.27 4.14 4.20
CA LEU A 167 13.44 5.10 4.93
C LEU A 167 13.00 6.24 4.01
N ALA A 168 11.78 6.74 4.18
CA ALA A 168 11.25 7.93 3.49
C ALA A 168 12.17 9.17 3.63
N SER A 169 12.91 9.30 4.74
CA SER A 169 13.88 10.36 4.95
C SER A 169 15.04 10.37 3.94
N HIS A 170 15.30 9.26 3.26
CA HIS A 170 16.35 9.17 2.23
C HIS A 170 15.88 9.62 0.84
N VAL A 171 14.57 9.72 0.61
CA VAL A 171 13.96 9.98 -0.71
C VAL A 171 14.49 11.27 -1.34
N ALA A 172 14.52 12.37 -0.58
CA ALA A 172 15.01 13.65 -1.09
C ALA A 172 16.47 13.58 -1.54
N ARG A 173 17.31 12.84 -0.81
CA ARG A 173 18.71 12.62 -1.17
C ARG A 173 18.84 11.77 -2.43
N TRP A 174 18.12 10.65 -2.52
CA TRP A 174 18.15 9.81 -3.73
C TRP A 174 17.62 10.54 -4.96
N ALA A 175 16.55 11.33 -4.82
CA ALA A 175 16.02 12.16 -5.89
C ALA A 175 17.08 13.17 -6.40
N SER A 176 17.86 13.79 -5.51
CA SER A 176 18.93 14.74 -5.89
C SER A 176 20.08 14.07 -6.65
N TYR A 177 20.31 12.77 -6.47
CA TYR A 177 21.31 12.00 -7.21
C TYR A 177 20.73 11.26 -8.44
N GLY A 178 19.41 11.36 -8.68
CA GLY A 178 18.75 10.64 -9.76
C GLY A 178 18.56 9.14 -9.50
N ASP A 179 18.72 8.68 -8.26
CA ASP A 179 18.53 7.27 -7.89
C ASP A 179 17.05 6.94 -7.63
N PHE A 180 16.25 7.05 -8.68
CA PHE A 180 14.81 6.73 -8.62
C PHE A 180 14.53 5.26 -8.33
N ARG A 181 15.49 4.37 -8.65
CA ARG A 181 15.35 2.95 -8.36
C ARG A 181 15.32 2.66 -6.85
N SER A 182 16.15 3.33 -6.07
CA SER A 182 16.10 3.22 -4.61
C SER A 182 14.79 3.78 -4.03
N ILE A 183 14.24 4.84 -4.62
CA ILE A 183 12.95 5.41 -4.21
C ILE A 183 11.81 4.43 -4.52
N GLU A 184 11.78 3.83 -5.73
CA GLU A 184 10.82 2.78 -6.09
C GLU A 184 10.83 1.64 -5.09
N HIS A 185 12.02 1.16 -4.69
CA HIS A 185 12.12 0.05 -3.75
C HIS A 185 11.47 0.37 -2.40
N VAL A 186 11.48 1.63 -1.95
CA VAL A 186 10.82 2.01 -0.68
C VAL A 186 9.31 1.91 -0.82
N SER A 187 8.71 2.56 -1.83
CA SER A 187 7.27 2.48 -2.05
C SER A 187 6.81 1.04 -2.39
N GLU A 188 7.62 0.25 -3.14
CA GLU A 188 7.35 -1.17 -3.38
C GLU A 188 7.29 -1.97 -2.08
N ALA A 189 8.24 -1.76 -1.17
CA ALA A 189 8.31 -2.47 0.10
C ALA A 189 7.13 -2.10 1.02
N ASP A 190 6.75 -0.82 1.05
CA ASP A 190 5.62 -0.35 1.85
C ASP A 190 4.27 -0.86 1.27
N VAL A 191 4.13 -0.95 -0.06
CA VAL A 191 2.99 -1.63 -0.72
C VAL A 191 2.92 -3.11 -0.35
N VAL A 192 4.05 -3.83 -0.36
CA VAL A 192 4.08 -5.26 0.04
C VAL A 192 3.66 -5.41 1.50
N THR A 193 4.20 -4.58 2.40
CA THR A 193 3.83 -4.59 3.83
C THR A 193 2.33 -4.33 4.02
N THR A 194 1.80 -3.31 3.34
CA THR A 194 0.38 -2.94 3.40
C THR A 194 -0.52 -4.04 2.81
N ALA A 195 -0.10 -4.71 1.73
CA ALA A 195 -0.81 -5.85 1.18
C ALA A 195 -0.86 -7.06 2.13
N MET A 196 0.26 -7.34 2.83
CA MET A 196 0.30 -8.39 3.85
C MET A 196 -0.57 -8.03 5.06
N LEU A 197 -0.63 -6.75 5.44
CA LEU A 197 -1.54 -6.25 6.47
C LEU A 197 -3.01 -6.37 6.03
N LEU A 198 -3.32 -6.03 4.77
CA LEU A 198 -4.66 -6.23 4.21
C LEU A 198 -5.07 -7.70 4.31
N ALA A 199 -4.17 -8.64 4.00
CA ALA A 199 -4.47 -10.08 4.15
C ALA A 199 -4.84 -10.44 5.59
N SER A 200 -4.11 -9.91 6.59
CA SER A 200 -4.46 -10.11 8.01
C SER A 200 -5.81 -9.47 8.36
N TYR A 201 -6.08 -8.28 7.83
CA TYR A 201 -7.33 -7.56 8.06
C TYR A 201 -8.53 -8.34 7.48
N LEU A 202 -8.44 -8.82 6.25
CA LEU A 202 -9.50 -9.59 5.59
C LEU A 202 -9.73 -10.96 6.24
N ASP A 203 -8.68 -11.59 6.76
CA ASP A 203 -8.77 -12.87 7.48
C ASP A 203 -9.63 -12.73 8.75
N VAL A 204 -9.37 -11.70 9.58
CA VAL A 204 -10.17 -11.47 10.80
C VAL A 204 -11.60 -10.97 10.50
N GLN A 205 -11.87 -10.49 9.28
CA GLN A 205 -13.23 -10.19 8.81
C GLN A 205 -13.95 -11.43 8.26
N GLY A 206 -13.28 -12.58 8.18
CA GLY A 206 -13.83 -13.81 7.61
C GLY A 206 -13.86 -13.84 6.08
N GLU A 207 -13.17 -12.91 5.42
CA GLU A 207 -13.11 -12.82 3.96
C GLU A 207 -12.01 -13.71 3.36
N LEU A 208 -11.03 -14.15 4.15
CA LEU A 208 -9.97 -15.08 3.74
C LEU A 208 -9.98 -16.34 4.59
N LEU A 209 -9.53 -17.45 4.00
CA LEU A 209 -9.32 -18.72 4.71
C LEU A 209 -8.05 -18.72 5.56
N SER A 210 -7.04 -17.96 5.15
CA SER A 210 -5.76 -17.85 5.86
C SER A 210 -4.97 -16.61 5.43
N ALA A 211 -4.71 -15.71 6.36
CA ALA A 211 -3.80 -14.59 6.15
C ALA A 211 -2.39 -15.05 5.75
N LYS A 212 -1.87 -16.10 6.37
CA LYS A 212 -0.52 -16.62 6.09
C LYS A 212 -0.38 -17.16 4.67
N ALA A 213 -1.39 -17.87 4.18
CA ALA A 213 -1.43 -18.34 2.79
C ALA A 213 -1.47 -17.17 1.80
N ALA A 214 -2.30 -16.15 2.06
CA ALA A 214 -2.38 -14.93 1.26
C ALA A 214 -1.06 -14.15 1.27
N GLN A 215 -0.43 -13.97 2.43
CA GLN A 215 0.87 -13.32 2.57
C GLN A 215 1.97 -14.08 1.79
N LEU A 216 1.95 -15.41 1.84
CA LEU A 216 2.89 -16.23 1.07
C LEU A 216 2.64 -16.09 -0.44
N ALA A 217 1.38 -16.02 -0.89
CA ALA A 217 1.04 -15.77 -2.29
C ALA A 217 1.56 -14.41 -2.77
N ILE A 218 1.42 -13.35 -1.97
CA ILE A 218 1.98 -12.03 -2.25
C ILE A 218 3.50 -12.10 -2.44
N ILE A 219 4.22 -12.73 -1.50
CA ILE A 219 5.67 -12.84 -1.58
C ILE A 219 6.11 -13.67 -2.80
N ASN A 220 5.44 -14.78 -3.07
CA ASN A 220 5.74 -15.65 -4.21
C ASN A 220 5.52 -14.93 -5.56
N PHE A 221 4.58 -13.99 -5.64
CA PHE A 221 4.38 -13.17 -6.82
C PHE A 221 5.46 -12.09 -6.98
N VAL A 222 5.81 -11.40 -5.90
CA VAL A 222 6.74 -10.25 -5.93
C VAL A 222 8.20 -10.69 -6.16
N ARG A 223 8.66 -11.75 -5.51
CA ARG A 223 10.07 -12.17 -5.55
C ARG A 223 10.62 -12.44 -6.95
N PRO A 224 9.94 -13.18 -7.84
CA PRO A 224 10.43 -13.40 -9.20
C PRO A 224 10.55 -12.09 -10.00
N LEU A 225 9.64 -11.14 -9.78
CA LEU A 225 9.63 -9.84 -10.45
C LEU A 225 10.72 -8.90 -9.95
N ARG A 226 11.13 -9.06 -8.70
CA ARG A 226 12.03 -8.14 -7.98
C ARG A 226 13.27 -8.82 -7.40
N GLY A 227 13.71 -9.92 -8.00
CA GLY A 227 14.82 -10.73 -7.47
C GLY A 227 16.15 -9.98 -7.23
N LYS A 228 16.36 -8.85 -7.93
CA LYS A 228 17.52 -7.97 -7.74
C LYS A 228 17.29 -6.85 -6.71
N ALA A 229 16.09 -6.68 -6.20
CA ALA A 229 15.79 -5.68 -5.18
C ALA A 229 16.38 -6.09 -3.82
N ARG A 230 16.92 -5.11 -3.08
CA ARG A 230 17.53 -5.36 -1.76
C ARG A 230 16.59 -6.08 -0.79
N TYR A 231 15.31 -5.79 -0.85
CA TYR A 231 14.30 -6.39 0.02
C TYR A 231 13.90 -7.84 -0.35
N ALA A 232 14.25 -8.31 -1.56
CA ALA A 232 13.84 -9.64 -2.03
C ALA A 232 14.38 -10.79 -1.16
N ALA A 233 15.61 -10.65 -0.64
CA ALA A 233 16.20 -11.64 0.27
C ALA A 233 15.43 -11.71 1.60
N ILE A 234 15.03 -10.55 2.14
CA ILE A 234 14.24 -10.47 3.39
C ILE A 234 12.88 -11.14 3.18
N LEU A 235 12.20 -10.86 2.04
CA LEU A 235 10.96 -11.55 1.70
C LEU A 235 11.13 -13.06 1.56
N GLY A 236 12.31 -13.53 1.13
CA GLY A 236 12.65 -14.96 1.13
C GLY A 236 12.58 -15.60 2.51
N ASN A 237 13.24 -14.98 3.48
CA ASN A 237 13.22 -15.44 4.87
C ASN A 237 11.80 -15.43 5.48
N VAL A 238 11.00 -14.41 5.15
CA VAL A 238 9.59 -14.33 5.56
C VAL A 238 8.77 -15.47 4.95
N ALA A 239 8.94 -15.75 3.65
CA ALA A 239 8.26 -16.86 2.99
C ALA A 239 8.58 -18.22 3.63
N ASP A 240 9.85 -18.47 3.98
CA ASP A 240 10.26 -19.71 4.62
C ASP A 240 9.69 -19.84 6.04
N ARG A 241 9.58 -18.73 6.77
CA ARG A 241 8.88 -18.70 8.06
C ARG A 241 7.41 -19.05 7.89
N LEU A 242 6.69 -18.37 6.98
CA LEU A 242 5.27 -18.61 6.74
C LEU A 242 4.97 -20.05 6.33
N ARG A 243 5.80 -20.66 5.47
CA ARG A 243 5.66 -22.08 5.09
C ARG A 243 5.74 -23.01 6.31
N ARG A 244 6.73 -22.78 7.20
CA ARG A 244 6.86 -23.57 8.43
C ARG A 244 5.67 -23.40 9.37
N GLU A 245 5.12 -22.17 9.48
CA GLU A 245 3.95 -21.91 10.33
C GLU A 245 2.69 -22.57 9.77
N ILE A 246 2.44 -22.48 8.47
CA ILE A 246 1.31 -23.14 7.80
C ILE A 246 1.38 -24.66 7.99
N LEU A 247 2.56 -25.27 7.81
CA LEU A 247 2.72 -26.71 8.01
C LEU A 247 2.46 -27.14 9.47
N ARG A 248 2.89 -26.35 10.46
CA ARG A 248 2.58 -26.64 11.87
C ARG A 248 1.09 -26.56 12.16
N GLU A 249 0.39 -25.58 11.61
CA GLU A 249 -1.08 -25.45 11.77
C GLU A 249 -1.80 -26.64 11.18
N LEU A 250 -1.43 -27.09 9.97
CA LEU A 250 -1.99 -28.26 9.33
C LEU A 250 -1.77 -29.55 10.17
N HIS A 251 -0.55 -29.77 10.68
CA HIS A 251 -0.26 -30.93 11.56
C HIS A 251 -1.09 -30.88 12.84
N THR A 252 -1.21 -29.70 13.46
CA THR A 252 -2.01 -29.54 14.68
C THR A 252 -3.50 -29.80 14.43
N TRP A 253 -4.00 -29.35 13.28
CA TRP A 253 -5.39 -29.62 12.88
C TRP A 253 -5.63 -31.12 12.63
N MET A 254 -4.76 -31.77 11.86
CA MET A 254 -4.84 -33.22 11.60
C MET A 254 -4.82 -34.06 12.89
N ALA A 255 -3.96 -33.70 13.86
CA ALA A 255 -3.88 -34.37 15.13
C ALA A 255 -5.12 -34.20 16.03
N ARG A 256 -5.97 -33.19 15.76
CA ARG A 256 -7.24 -32.96 16.49
C ARG A 256 -8.44 -33.68 15.84
N VAL A 257 -8.32 -34.06 14.58
CA VAL A 257 -9.42 -34.66 13.80
C VAL A 257 -9.23 -36.19 13.71
N ALA A 258 -8.01 -36.69 13.94
CA ALA A 258 -7.71 -38.11 14.08
C ALA A 258 -8.03 -38.62 15.50
#